data_a07e24efdf2547f679adebbcf69c30b5
#
_entry.id   a07e24efdf2547f679adebbcf69c30b5
#
_cell.length_a   1.000
_cell.length_b   1.000
_cell.length_c   1.000
_cell.angle_alpha   90.00
_cell.angle_beta   90.00
_cell.angle_gamma   90.00
#
_symmetry.space_group_name_H-M   'P 1'
#
loop_
_entity.id
_entity.type
_entity.pdbx_description
1 polymer ?
#
loop_
_entity_poly.entity_id
_entity_poly.type
_entity_poly.pdbx_seq_one_letter_code
_entity_poly.pdbx_strand_id
1 'polypeptide(L)'
;VTLEDAVLRVQVAYPQVYHACHTRHVRRRSSPVHLSPRDSEVLVHLDHREPMSLSTLARHMDLAASTLSEAVSTLETLGYVMKSAPAAGDKRRVGLVLSAKGIDAIRASSVLEAGRLRAAFGRLSASERGEVVRGLELLAIASRPVARRKGR
;
A
#
# COMPACT_ATOMS: atom_id res chain seq x y z
N VAL A 1 -2.31 -26.51 1.33
CA VAL A 1 -3.02 -25.75 2.38
C VAL A 1 -4.45 -25.54 1.91
N THR A 2 -5.45 -25.99 2.68
CA THR A 2 -6.87 -25.72 2.39
C THR A 2 -7.20 -24.26 2.68
N LEU A 3 -8.35 -23.78 2.16
CA LEU A 3 -8.81 -22.42 2.43
C LEU A 3 -8.98 -22.17 3.93
N GLU A 4 -9.64 -23.08 4.62
CA GLU A 4 -9.92 -22.97 6.06
C GLU A 4 -8.62 -22.99 6.90
N ASP A 5 -7.67 -23.87 6.55
CA ASP A 5 -6.36 -23.89 7.20
C ASP A 5 -5.58 -22.59 6.96
N ALA A 6 -5.61 -22.05 5.75
CA ALA A 6 -4.99 -20.78 5.43
C ALA A 6 -5.59 -19.62 6.22
N VAL A 7 -6.92 -19.55 6.31
CA VAL A 7 -7.64 -18.53 7.10
C VAL A 7 -7.23 -18.61 8.58
N LEU A 8 -7.29 -19.80 9.18
CA LEU A 8 -6.90 -19.99 10.57
C LEU A 8 -5.45 -19.56 10.84
N ARG A 9 -4.52 -19.99 9.98
CA ARG A 9 -3.09 -19.65 10.15
C ARG A 9 -2.83 -18.15 10.07
N VAL A 10 -3.51 -17.44 9.18
CA VAL A 10 -3.44 -15.98 9.11
C VAL A 10 -4.03 -15.33 10.36
N GLN A 11 -5.20 -15.82 10.83
CA GLN A 11 -5.83 -15.30 12.05
C GLN A 11 -4.95 -15.49 13.29
N VAL A 12 -4.12 -16.52 13.32
CA VAL A 12 -3.17 -16.77 14.42
C VAL A 12 -1.89 -15.92 14.26
N ALA A 13 -1.33 -15.85 13.05
CA ALA A 13 -0.03 -15.20 12.82
C ALA A 13 -0.12 -13.66 12.80
N TYR A 14 -1.17 -13.10 12.18
CA TYR A 14 -1.29 -11.64 12.03
C TYR A 14 -1.32 -10.89 13.37
N PRO A 15 -2.11 -11.29 14.39
CA PRO A 15 -2.09 -10.63 15.70
C PRO A 15 -0.70 -10.63 16.36
N GLN A 16 0.07 -11.70 16.19
CA GLN A 16 1.43 -11.77 16.74
C GLN A 16 2.36 -10.74 16.10
N VAL A 17 2.31 -10.59 14.76
CA VAL A 17 3.05 -9.55 14.02
C VAL A 17 2.58 -8.16 14.45
N TYR A 18 1.26 -7.96 14.52
CA TYR A 18 0.69 -6.69 14.93
C TYR A 18 1.16 -6.28 16.32
N HIS A 19 1.02 -7.14 17.34
CA HIS A 19 1.43 -6.83 18.72
C HIS A 19 2.94 -6.63 18.85
N ALA A 20 3.75 -7.39 18.11
CA ALA A 20 5.20 -7.27 18.16
C ALA A 20 5.70 -5.97 17.49
N CYS A 21 5.09 -5.58 16.37
CA CYS A 21 5.58 -4.51 15.51
C CYS A 21 4.73 -3.22 15.54
N HIS A 22 3.58 -3.22 16.22
CA HIS A 22 2.70 -2.05 16.26
C HIS A 22 3.32 -0.88 17.02
N THR A 23 3.14 0.32 16.51
CA THR A 23 3.55 1.55 17.20
C THR A 23 2.57 1.84 18.33
N ARG A 24 3.05 1.97 19.57
CA ARG A 24 2.21 2.35 20.72
C ARG A 24 1.74 3.82 20.67
N HIS A 25 2.42 4.63 19.89
CA HIS A 25 2.09 6.02 19.67
C HIS A 25 2.19 6.31 18.18
N VAL A 26 1.05 6.33 17.50
CA VAL A 26 0.95 7.07 16.26
C VAL A 26 1.11 8.54 16.66
N ARG A 27 2.35 8.99 16.81
CA ARG A 27 2.61 10.41 16.70
C ARG A 27 2.14 10.75 15.27
N ARG A 28 1.00 11.39 15.16
CA ARG A 28 0.71 12.27 14.03
C ARG A 28 1.89 13.25 13.98
N ARG A 29 2.99 12.83 13.41
CA ARG A 29 3.95 13.78 12.90
C ARG A 29 3.15 14.52 11.86
N SER A 30 2.85 15.77 12.22
CA SER A 30 2.29 16.74 11.32
C SER A 30 3.12 16.69 10.04
N SER A 31 2.65 15.94 9.05
CA SER A 31 3.13 16.17 7.70
C SER A 31 2.80 17.62 7.44
N PRO A 32 3.73 18.46 6.98
CA PRO A 32 3.45 19.88 6.74
C PRO A 32 2.32 20.10 5.75
N VAL A 33 1.87 19.05 5.08
CA VAL A 33 0.68 19.02 4.22
C VAL A 33 -0.23 17.92 4.75
N HIS A 34 -1.41 18.28 5.22
CA HIS A 34 -2.45 17.34 5.61
C HIS A 34 -2.96 16.63 4.35
N LEU A 35 -2.51 15.38 4.15
CA LEU A 35 -3.10 14.50 3.16
C LEU A 35 -4.52 14.17 3.59
N SER A 36 -5.47 14.30 2.68
CA SER A 36 -6.84 13.83 2.93
C SER A 36 -6.85 12.30 3.09
N PRO A 37 -7.88 11.72 3.74
CA PRO A 37 -8.03 10.27 3.79
C PRO A 37 -7.98 9.62 2.40
N ARG A 38 -8.56 10.28 1.38
CA ARG A 38 -8.54 9.84 -0.01
C ARG A 38 -7.12 9.86 -0.60
N ASP A 39 -6.36 10.93 -0.35
CA ASP A 39 -4.98 11.03 -0.84
C ASP A 39 -4.12 9.92 -0.23
N SER A 40 -4.27 9.67 1.06
CA SER A 40 -3.59 8.57 1.74
C SER A 40 -3.98 7.21 1.16
N GLU A 41 -5.24 7.00 0.83
CA GLU A 41 -5.74 5.78 0.19
C GLU A 41 -5.15 5.62 -1.22
N VAL A 42 -5.03 6.68 -2.00
CA VAL A 42 -4.37 6.65 -3.32
C VAL A 42 -2.91 6.19 -3.18
N LEU A 43 -2.17 6.78 -2.23
CA LEU A 43 -0.77 6.43 -2.05
C LEU A 43 -0.54 4.96 -1.70
N VAL A 44 -1.37 4.36 -0.84
CA VAL A 44 -1.21 2.94 -0.45
C VAL A 44 -1.57 1.95 -1.57
N HIS A 45 -2.19 2.41 -2.66
CA HIS A 45 -2.48 1.59 -3.84
C HIS A 45 -1.40 1.66 -4.91
N LEU A 46 -0.45 2.59 -4.79
CA LEU A 46 0.67 2.75 -5.72
C LEU A 46 1.92 2.04 -5.20
N ASP A 47 2.74 1.59 -6.12
CA ASP A 47 4.08 1.07 -5.85
C ASP A 47 5.15 2.08 -6.29
N HIS A 48 6.37 1.90 -5.82
CA HIS A 48 7.53 2.72 -6.20
C HIS A 48 8.35 2.10 -7.34
N ARG A 49 8.09 0.86 -7.70
CA ARG A 49 8.82 0.10 -8.73
C ARG A 49 7.91 -0.28 -9.89
N GLU A 50 6.66 -0.65 -9.60
CA GLU A 50 5.71 -1.11 -10.60
C GLU A 50 4.73 0.00 -10.97
N PRO A 51 4.88 0.61 -12.17
CA PRO A 51 3.97 1.66 -12.62
C PRO A 51 2.54 1.15 -12.78
N MET A 52 1.58 1.89 -12.28
CA MET A 52 0.16 1.58 -12.42
C MET A 52 -0.55 2.66 -13.24
N SER A 53 -1.38 2.27 -14.22
CA SER A 53 -2.17 3.23 -14.97
C SER A 53 -3.31 3.83 -14.12
N LEU A 54 -3.71 5.07 -14.43
CA LEU A 54 -4.84 5.73 -13.76
C LEU A 54 -6.13 4.87 -13.84
N SER A 55 -6.39 4.23 -14.99
CA SER A 55 -7.56 3.38 -15.16
C SER A 55 -7.50 2.09 -14.31
N THR A 56 -6.33 1.52 -14.13
CA THR A 56 -6.14 0.38 -13.24
C THR A 56 -6.34 0.79 -11.79
N LEU A 57 -5.77 1.93 -11.39
CA LEU A 57 -5.94 2.48 -10.05
C LEU A 57 -7.41 2.82 -9.77
N ALA A 58 -8.11 3.46 -10.72
CA ALA A 58 -9.54 3.75 -10.62
C ALA A 58 -10.39 2.50 -10.39
N ARG A 59 -10.09 1.44 -11.14
CA ARG A 59 -10.75 0.14 -10.97
C ARG A 59 -10.44 -0.50 -9.61
N HIS A 60 -9.20 -0.41 -9.13
CA HIS A 60 -8.82 -0.93 -7.82
C HIS A 60 -9.52 -0.18 -6.68
N MET A 61 -9.71 1.11 -6.84
CA MET A 61 -10.35 1.95 -5.83
C MET A 61 -11.86 2.06 -5.99
N ASP A 62 -12.44 1.53 -7.09
CA ASP A 62 -13.86 1.66 -7.46
C ASP A 62 -14.33 3.13 -7.54
N LEU A 63 -13.51 3.92 -8.14
CA LEU A 63 -13.76 5.34 -8.32
C LEU A 63 -13.89 5.66 -9.81
N ALA A 64 -14.63 6.73 -10.10
CA ALA A 64 -14.61 7.29 -11.44
C ALA A 64 -13.21 7.83 -11.77
N ALA A 65 -12.73 7.58 -13.00
CA ALA A 65 -11.41 8.03 -13.42
C ALA A 65 -11.23 9.57 -13.33
N SER A 66 -12.30 10.34 -13.53
CA SER A 66 -12.30 11.80 -13.37
C SER A 66 -12.01 12.22 -11.93
N THR A 67 -12.70 11.61 -10.96
CA THR A 67 -12.49 11.89 -9.53
C THR A 67 -11.07 11.53 -9.06
N LEU A 68 -10.55 10.41 -9.58
CA LEU A 68 -9.20 9.96 -9.24
C LEU A 68 -8.14 10.84 -9.92
N SER A 69 -8.40 11.34 -11.13
CA SER A 69 -7.50 12.22 -11.87
C SER A 69 -7.17 13.50 -11.08
N GLU A 70 -8.17 14.09 -10.43
CA GLU A 70 -7.97 15.29 -9.60
C GLU A 70 -7.08 15.00 -8.39
N ALA A 71 -7.36 13.91 -7.67
CA ALA A 71 -6.54 13.50 -6.52
C ALA A 71 -5.10 13.19 -6.94
N VAL A 72 -4.89 12.47 -8.04
CA VAL A 72 -3.57 12.17 -8.58
C VAL A 72 -2.84 13.44 -8.99
N SER A 73 -3.50 14.37 -9.69
CA SER A 73 -2.92 15.65 -10.09
C SER A 73 -2.45 16.47 -8.88
N THR A 74 -3.26 16.50 -7.84
CA THR A 74 -2.88 17.13 -6.56
C THR A 74 -1.64 16.49 -5.95
N LEU A 75 -1.62 15.15 -5.88
CA LEU A 75 -0.49 14.39 -5.34
C LEU A 75 0.79 14.54 -6.19
N GLU A 76 0.67 14.66 -7.51
CA GLU A 76 1.80 14.98 -8.40
C GLU A 76 2.33 16.39 -8.11
N THR A 77 1.46 17.39 -8.02
CA THR A 77 1.84 18.78 -7.71
C THR A 77 2.52 18.88 -6.34
N LEU A 78 2.05 18.12 -5.37
CA LEU A 78 2.64 18.03 -4.03
C LEU A 78 3.92 17.16 -4.01
N GLY A 79 4.25 16.47 -5.09
CA GLY A 79 5.45 15.67 -5.25
C GLY A 79 5.41 14.31 -4.56
N TYR A 80 4.24 13.77 -4.24
CA TYR A 80 4.08 12.43 -3.65
C TYR A 80 4.02 11.31 -4.70
N VAL A 81 3.53 11.63 -5.88
CA VAL A 81 3.37 10.72 -7.03
C VAL A 81 4.15 11.27 -8.21
N MET A 82 4.70 10.39 -9.02
CA MET A 82 5.42 10.73 -10.26
C MET A 82 4.85 9.96 -11.44
N LYS A 83 4.93 10.57 -12.61
CA LYS A 83 4.73 9.89 -13.88
C LYS A 83 5.97 9.06 -14.24
N SER A 84 5.72 7.86 -14.70
CA SER A 84 6.75 6.92 -15.14
C SER A 84 6.48 6.46 -16.57
N ALA A 85 7.41 5.68 -17.11
CA ALA A 85 7.18 4.95 -18.36
C ALA A 85 5.86 4.17 -18.30
N PRO A 86 5.25 3.82 -19.44
CA PRO A 86 3.98 3.10 -19.48
C PRO A 86 4.00 1.86 -18.60
N ALA A 87 2.90 1.65 -17.87
CA ALA A 87 2.70 0.41 -17.12
C ALA A 87 2.71 -0.82 -18.06
N ALA A 88 3.16 -1.95 -17.54
CA ALA A 88 3.15 -3.21 -18.30
C ALA A 88 1.76 -3.51 -18.86
N GLY A 89 1.69 -3.81 -20.16
CA GLY A 89 0.45 -4.17 -20.87
C GLY A 89 -0.22 -3.03 -21.66
N ASP A 90 0.11 -1.76 -21.45
CA ASP A 90 -0.41 -0.65 -22.25
C ASP A 90 0.63 0.45 -22.47
N LYS A 91 1.37 0.32 -23.55
CA LYS A 91 2.45 1.25 -23.94
C LYS A 91 1.98 2.70 -24.21
N ARG A 92 0.68 2.96 -24.23
CA ARG A 92 0.09 4.29 -24.50
C ARG A 92 -0.30 5.03 -23.24
N ARG A 93 -0.29 4.39 -22.08
CA ARG A 93 -0.76 4.99 -20.82
C ARG A 93 0.40 5.27 -19.89
N VAL A 94 0.45 6.51 -19.44
CA VAL A 94 1.41 6.94 -18.41
C VAL A 94 1.22 6.12 -17.14
N GLY A 95 2.30 5.57 -16.63
CA GLY A 95 2.33 4.90 -15.34
C GLY A 95 2.46 5.90 -14.19
N LEU A 96 1.85 5.59 -13.07
CA LEU A 96 1.95 6.33 -11.81
C LEU A 96 2.77 5.51 -10.83
N VAL A 97 3.74 6.14 -10.18
CA VAL A 97 4.57 5.53 -9.15
C VAL A 97 4.71 6.47 -7.96
N LEU A 98 5.00 5.91 -6.80
CA LEU A 98 5.36 6.70 -5.62
C LEU A 98 6.71 7.37 -5.80
N SER A 99 6.81 8.64 -5.42
CA SER A 99 8.07 9.32 -5.23
C SER A 99 8.72 8.92 -3.90
N ALA A 100 9.98 9.34 -3.66
CA ALA A 100 10.61 9.19 -2.34
C ALA A 100 9.75 9.84 -1.23
N LYS A 101 9.19 11.02 -1.49
CA LYS A 101 8.30 11.73 -0.58
C LYS A 101 7.00 10.94 -0.32
N GLY A 102 6.44 10.27 -1.35
CA GLY A 102 5.27 9.40 -1.21
C GLY A 102 5.57 8.18 -0.34
N ILE A 103 6.72 7.55 -0.53
CA ILE A 103 7.19 6.44 0.31
C ILE A 103 7.33 6.89 1.78
N ASP A 104 7.94 8.05 2.02
CA ASP A 104 8.11 8.56 3.37
C ASP A 104 6.78 8.92 4.04
N ALA A 105 5.80 9.41 3.29
CA ALA A 105 4.45 9.63 3.78
C ALA A 105 3.76 8.31 4.22
N ILE A 106 3.88 7.25 3.42
CA ILE A 106 3.36 5.92 3.77
C ILE A 106 4.07 5.39 5.03
N ARG A 107 5.39 5.52 5.11
CA ARG A 107 6.16 5.10 6.28
C ARG A 107 5.74 5.84 7.55
N ALA A 108 5.50 7.15 7.44
CA ALA A 108 5.08 7.97 8.56
C ALA A 108 3.67 7.64 9.07
N SER A 109 2.77 7.18 8.17
CA SER A 109 1.40 6.79 8.50
C SER A 109 1.24 5.31 8.86
N SER A 110 2.30 4.50 8.71
CA SER A 110 2.25 3.07 9.00
C SER A 110 1.98 2.79 10.48
N VAL A 111 1.06 1.86 10.73
CA VAL A 111 0.81 1.33 12.08
C VAL A 111 1.91 0.38 12.57
N LEU A 112 2.79 -0.04 11.66
CA LEU A 112 3.92 -0.93 11.96
C LEU A 112 5.21 -0.12 12.03
N GLU A 113 5.92 -0.22 13.13
CA GLU A 113 7.16 0.50 13.41
C GLU A 113 8.32 -0.14 12.63
N ALA A 114 8.98 0.68 11.80
CA ALA A 114 10.01 0.22 10.87
C ALA A 114 11.22 -0.44 11.56
N GLY A 115 11.60 0.03 12.74
CA GLY A 115 12.71 -0.56 13.52
C GLY A 115 12.39 -1.98 13.98
N ARG A 116 11.19 -2.19 14.48
CA ARG A 116 10.73 -3.53 14.92
C ARG A 116 10.55 -4.49 13.75
N LEU A 117 9.99 -4.01 12.64
CA LEU A 117 9.92 -4.82 11.42
C LEU A 117 11.32 -5.20 10.94
N ARG A 118 12.28 -4.25 10.92
CA ARG A 118 13.66 -4.54 10.54
C ARG A 118 14.30 -5.60 11.44
N ALA A 119 14.09 -5.51 12.74
CA ALA A 119 14.58 -6.51 13.68
C ALA A 119 13.96 -7.90 13.43
N ALA A 120 12.66 -7.97 13.15
CA ALA A 120 11.98 -9.22 12.79
C ALA A 120 12.50 -9.80 11.47
N PHE A 121 12.56 -8.98 10.42
CA PHE A 121 13.09 -9.39 9.10
C PHE A 121 14.58 -9.76 9.14
N GLY A 122 15.35 -9.19 10.07
CA GLY A 122 16.76 -9.52 10.26
C GLY A 122 17.00 -10.96 10.71
N ARG A 123 15.98 -11.63 11.27
CA ARG A 123 16.04 -13.04 11.69
C ARG A 123 15.71 -14.03 10.55
N LEU A 124 15.25 -13.52 9.42
CA LEU A 124 14.86 -14.31 8.26
C LEU A 124 16.01 -14.34 7.24
N SER A 125 16.14 -15.42 6.52
CA SER A 125 16.97 -15.53 5.33
C SER A 125 16.41 -14.63 4.20
N ALA A 126 17.20 -14.40 3.16
CA ALA A 126 16.76 -13.64 2.00
C ALA A 126 15.54 -14.26 1.29
N SER A 127 15.49 -15.60 1.19
CA SER A 127 14.36 -16.32 0.62
C SER A 127 13.09 -16.12 1.43
N GLU A 128 13.16 -16.35 2.75
CA GLU A 128 12.01 -16.19 3.66
C GLU A 128 11.47 -14.75 3.66
N ARG A 129 12.34 -13.74 3.57
CA ARG A 129 11.91 -12.34 3.40
C ARG A 129 11.07 -12.16 2.13
N GLY A 130 11.53 -12.75 1.03
CA GLY A 130 10.81 -12.72 -0.24
C GLY A 130 9.44 -13.40 -0.14
N GLU A 131 9.35 -14.54 0.51
CA GLU A 131 8.10 -15.29 0.71
C GLU A 131 7.10 -14.48 1.56
N VAL A 132 7.55 -13.88 2.66
CA VAL A 132 6.71 -13.04 3.53
C VAL A 132 6.18 -11.83 2.77
N VAL A 133 7.05 -11.10 2.07
CA VAL A 133 6.64 -9.93 1.28
C VAL A 133 5.64 -10.34 0.21
N ARG A 134 5.96 -11.39 -0.56
CA ARG A 134 5.07 -11.89 -1.62
C ARG A 134 3.72 -12.35 -1.08
N GLY A 135 3.71 -13.06 0.07
CA GLY A 135 2.48 -13.51 0.71
C GLY A 135 1.60 -12.36 1.17
N LEU A 136 2.17 -11.32 1.77
CA LEU A 136 1.44 -10.12 2.19
C LEU A 136 0.90 -9.31 1.01
N GLU A 137 1.68 -9.18 -0.08
CA GLU A 137 1.24 -8.50 -1.30
C GLU A 137 0.05 -9.22 -1.94
N LEU A 138 0.12 -10.55 -2.07
CA LEU A 138 -0.99 -11.37 -2.59
C LEU A 138 -2.25 -11.22 -1.73
N LEU A 139 -2.10 -11.29 -0.41
CA LEU A 139 -3.23 -11.14 0.50
C LEU A 139 -3.82 -9.72 0.43
N ALA A 140 -2.99 -8.70 0.35
CA ALA A 140 -3.43 -7.31 0.20
C ALA A 140 -4.24 -7.10 -1.10
N ILE A 141 -3.77 -7.66 -2.22
CA ILE A 141 -4.47 -7.62 -3.51
C ILE A 141 -5.83 -8.33 -3.40
N ALA A 142 -5.85 -9.54 -2.84
CA ALA A 142 -7.08 -10.33 -2.69
C ALA A 142 -8.09 -9.71 -1.73
N SER A 143 -7.65 -8.92 -0.76
CA SER A 143 -8.50 -8.28 0.24
C SER A 143 -9.26 -7.05 -0.28
N ARG A 144 -8.81 -6.43 -1.37
CA ARG A 144 -9.41 -5.21 -1.94
C ARG A 144 -10.91 -5.34 -2.26
N PRO A 145 -11.39 -6.41 -2.91
CA PRO A 145 -12.83 -6.61 -3.16
C PRO A 145 -13.65 -6.87 -1.90
N VAL A 146 -13.04 -7.48 -0.86
CA VAL A 146 -13.72 -7.88 0.38
C VAL A 146 -14.05 -6.67 1.26
N ALA A 147 -13.17 -5.69 1.32
CA ALA A 147 -13.35 -4.48 2.13
C ALA A 147 -14.58 -3.65 1.71
N ARG A 148 -15.02 -3.77 0.45
CA ARG A 148 -16.15 -3.01 -0.13
C ARG A 148 -17.53 -3.55 0.20
N ARG A 149 -17.66 -4.81 0.59
CA ARG A 149 -18.97 -5.43 0.88
C ARG A 149 -19.60 -4.98 2.20
N LYS A 150 -18.89 -4.25 3.05
CA LYS A 150 -19.39 -3.77 4.36
C LYS A 150 -20.11 -2.42 4.35
N GLY A 151 -20.33 -1.83 3.18
CA GLY A 151 -20.95 -0.51 3.01
C GLY A 151 -22.33 -0.52 2.31
N ARG A 152 -23.12 -1.62 2.45
CA ARG A 152 -24.53 -1.66 2.06
C ARG A 152 -25.40 -1.98 3.25
#